data_e3924802fad7acbd1d66a76f51c06e97
#
_entry.id   e3924802fad7acbd1d66a76f51c06e97
#
_cell.length_a   1.000
_cell.length_b   1.000
_cell.length_c   1.000
_cell.angle_alpha   90.00
_cell.angle_beta   90.00
_cell.angle_gamma   90.00
#
_symmetry.space_group_name_H-M   'P 1'
#
loop_
_entity.id
_entity.type
_entity.pdbx_description
1 polymer ?
#
loop_
_entity_poly.entity_id
_entity_poly.type
_entity_poly.pdbx_seq_one_letter_code
_entity_poly.pdbx_strand_id
1 'polypeptide(L)'
;MEQALERALKRSETEGKWRQRYHFTPPVSWMNDPNGLVYYKGLYHLFYQYNPKSCKWDSMHWGHAVSEDMIHWKDMPVALKPDQEYDCHPEGGCFSGSAVEKDGVLFLFYTATTQIDGVVHQTQCIATSKDGMTFEKYPNNPVIKEPPQGFSNDFRDPKVFKHNGKWYMVVGGCIGSATFDGDGRICLYESDDLYNWKYKGNVLESNGKLGTMMECPDMFELNGKWVVTCSPMNHPDYNKSLYCVGTMDFENCIYTIEKMGNMDVGFDYYAPQSFTDKEGNRVLIAWQNGWLWMPWCIEWGPTSLENWSGCLSVPRKVQLDREYNLCMSPVKDVDYLISQHVTYTD
;
A
#
# COMPACT_ATOMS: atom_id res chain seq x y z
N MET A 1 19.26 -16.12 10.24
CA MET A 1 18.02 -15.36 10.05
C MET A 1 17.00 -16.17 9.26
N GLU A 2 17.30 -16.67 8.08
CA GLU A 2 16.41 -17.52 7.26
C GLU A 2 15.88 -18.76 7.97
N GLN A 3 16.75 -19.54 8.63
CA GLN A 3 16.35 -20.74 9.41
C GLN A 3 15.51 -20.41 10.66
N ALA A 4 15.69 -19.24 11.25
CA ALA A 4 14.86 -18.79 12.37
C ALA A 4 13.47 -18.37 11.88
N LEU A 5 13.40 -17.73 10.72
CA LEU A 5 12.16 -17.36 10.04
C LEU A 5 11.38 -18.61 9.58
N GLU A 6 12.05 -19.62 8.98
CA GLU A 6 11.43 -20.89 8.61
C GLU A 6 10.86 -21.66 9.82
N ARG A 7 11.57 -21.65 10.96
CA ARG A 7 11.06 -22.27 12.19
C ARG A 7 9.88 -21.50 12.79
N ALA A 8 9.91 -20.17 12.71
CA ALA A 8 8.85 -19.32 13.19
C ALA A 8 7.60 -19.44 12.29
N LEU A 9 7.77 -19.53 10.97
CA LEU A 9 6.70 -19.81 9.98
C LEU A 9 5.99 -21.13 10.30
N LYS A 10 6.74 -22.22 10.48
CA LYS A 10 6.17 -23.53 10.86
C LYS A 10 5.44 -23.53 12.21
N ARG A 11 5.86 -22.68 13.14
CA ARG A 11 5.27 -22.58 14.48
C ARG A 11 3.96 -21.76 14.48
N SER A 12 3.84 -20.75 13.59
CA SER A 12 2.68 -19.89 13.50
C SER A 12 1.47 -20.54 12.84
N GLU A 13 1.67 -21.52 11.97
CA GLU A 13 0.58 -22.25 11.29
C GLU A 13 -0.24 -23.16 12.23
N THR A 14 0.30 -23.52 13.38
CA THR A 14 -0.28 -24.56 14.25
C THR A 14 -0.79 -24.09 15.60
N GLU A 15 -0.38 -22.92 16.12
CA GLU A 15 -0.66 -22.55 17.50
C GLU A 15 -0.95 -21.05 17.67
N GLY A 16 -2.20 -20.62 17.53
CA GLY A 16 -2.58 -19.26 17.86
C GLY A 16 -4.07 -19.13 18.11
N LYS A 17 -4.45 -18.87 19.35
CA LYS A 17 -5.83 -18.60 19.74
C LYS A 17 -6.41 -17.38 19.04
N TRP A 18 -5.55 -16.39 18.75
CA TRP A 18 -5.92 -15.09 18.18
C TRP A 18 -5.68 -14.99 16.69
N ARG A 19 -5.07 -16.03 16.06
CA ARG A 19 -4.83 -16.06 14.62
C ARG A 19 -6.14 -15.92 13.85
N GLN A 20 -6.19 -14.97 12.94
CA GLN A 20 -7.37 -14.72 12.10
C GLN A 20 -7.61 -15.90 11.14
N ARG A 21 -8.86 -16.23 10.87
CA ARG A 21 -9.23 -17.37 10.02
C ARG A 21 -9.42 -17.01 8.56
N TYR A 22 -9.72 -15.75 8.26
CA TYR A 22 -10.05 -15.27 6.91
C TYR A 22 -9.42 -13.91 6.57
N HIS A 23 -8.81 -13.23 7.53
CA HIS A 23 -7.95 -12.08 7.27
C HIS A 23 -6.52 -12.55 7.08
N PHE A 24 -5.82 -11.95 6.12
CA PHE A 24 -4.39 -12.18 6.01
C PHE A 24 -3.67 -11.59 7.23
N THR A 25 -2.77 -12.35 7.81
CA THR A 25 -1.90 -11.94 8.92
C THR A 25 -0.48 -12.33 8.61
N PRO A 26 0.54 -11.63 9.12
CA PRO A 26 1.93 -12.02 8.87
C PRO A 26 2.20 -13.37 9.52
N PRO A 27 3.12 -14.18 8.97
CA PRO A 27 3.47 -15.46 9.58
C PRO A 27 4.02 -15.27 11.01
N VAL A 28 4.80 -14.23 11.23
CA VAL A 28 5.31 -13.77 12.53
C VAL A 28 5.56 -12.28 12.49
N SER A 29 5.74 -11.66 13.67
CA SER A 29 6.22 -10.29 13.82
C SER A 29 5.24 -9.23 13.28
N TRP A 30 5.72 -8.07 12.86
CA TRP A 30 4.90 -6.92 12.48
C TRP A 30 4.55 -6.89 10.99
N MET A 31 3.31 -6.51 10.68
CA MET A 31 2.93 -6.04 9.35
C MET A 31 2.08 -4.78 9.43
N ASN A 32 2.14 -3.94 8.38
CA ASN A 32 1.22 -2.84 8.13
C ASN A 32 0.76 -2.83 6.66
N ASP A 33 0.97 -1.79 5.90
CA ASP A 33 0.39 -1.54 4.58
C ASP A 33 0.46 -2.71 3.61
N PRO A 34 -0.62 -3.03 2.90
CA PRO A 34 -0.54 -3.86 1.71
C PRO A 34 0.24 -3.13 0.61
N ASN A 35 1.11 -3.84 -0.08
CA ASN A 35 1.97 -3.32 -1.13
C ASN A 35 1.88 -4.18 -2.38
N GLY A 36 2.15 -3.60 -3.54
CA GLY A 36 2.44 -4.34 -4.76
C GLY A 36 1.39 -5.36 -5.18
N LEU A 37 0.12 -5.15 -4.82
CA LEU A 37 -0.98 -6.02 -5.20
C LEU A 37 -1.08 -6.15 -6.72
N VAL A 38 -1.03 -7.38 -7.25
CA VAL A 38 -1.05 -7.64 -8.68
C VAL A 38 -1.45 -9.09 -8.99
N TYR A 39 -2.13 -9.31 -10.11
CA TYR A 39 -2.29 -10.63 -10.69
C TYR A 39 -1.19 -10.86 -11.73
N TYR A 40 -0.33 -11.84 -11.48
CA TYR A 40 0.82 -12.12 -12.33
C TYR A 40 1.08 -13.61 -12.44
N LYS A 41 1.26 -14.11 -13.66
CA LYS A 41 1.52 -15.54 -13.98
C LYS A 41 0.58 -16.53 -13.29
N GLY A 42 -0.71 -16.20 -13.26
CA GLY A 42 -1.75 -17.10 -12.75
C GLY A 42 -1.98 -17.03 -11.25
N LEU A 43 -1.25 -16.19 -10.52
CA LEU A 43 -1.38 -16.00 -9.07
C LEU A 43 -1.63 -14.52 -8.73
N TYR A 44 -2.39 -14.31 -7.68
CA TYR A 44 -2.42 -13.03 -6.98
C TYR A 44 -1.19 -12.91 -6.10
N HIS A 45 -0.47 -11.82 -6.22
CA HIS A 45 0.67 -11.49 -5.37
C HIS A 45 0.25 -10.38 -4.42
N LEU A 46 0.54 -10.56 -3.16
CA LEU A 46 0.40 -9.62 -2.07
C LEU A 46 1.78 -9.40 -1.47
N PHE A 47 2.23 -8.18 -1.50
CA PHE A 47 3.37 -7.76 -0.69
C PHE A 47 2.84 -6.91 0.47
N TYR A 48 3.63 -6.73 1.50
CA TYR A 48 3.23 -5.93 2.67
C TYR A 48 4.44 -5.40 3.42
N GLN A 49 4.26 -4.28 4.07
CA GLN A 49 5.25 -3.75 4.99
C GLN A 49 5.48 -4.76 6.11
N TYR A 50 6.73 -5.12 6.35
CA TYR A 50 7.08 -6.22 7.23
C TYR A 50 8.33 -5.93 8.05
N ASN A 51 8.23 -6.03 9.37
CA ASN A 51 9.40 -6.12 10.24
C ASN A 51 9.55 -7.58 10.73
N PRO A 52 10.52 -8.35 10.21
CA PRO A 52 10.68 -9.76 10.59
C PRO A 52 11.28 -9.97 11.99
N LYS A 53 11.67 -8.89 12.70
CA LYS A 53 12.44 -8.98 13.94
C LYS A 53 11.60 -8.89 15.20
N SER A 54 10.48 -8.16 15.16
CA SER A 54 9.63 -7.89 16.32
C SER A 54 8.20 -7.54 15.93
N CYS A 55 7.28 -7.52 16.90
CA CYS A 55 5.87 -7.16 16.72
C CYS A 55 5.62 -5.64 16.73
N LYS A 56 6.61 -4.82 16.41
CA LYS A 56 6.49 -3.37 16.30
C LYS A 56 7.08 -2.88 14.99
N TRP A 57 6.65 -1.69 14.58
CA TRP A 57 7.21 -1.00 13.44
C TRP A 57 8.71 -0.70 13.66
N ASP A 58 9.53 -1.05 12.69
CA ASP A 58 11.00 -0.84 12.67
C ASP A 58 11.47 -1.15 11.24
N SER A 59 12.74 -1.07 10.94
CA SER A 59 13.44 -1.44 9.69
C SER A 59 12.61 -2.27 8.69
N MET A 60 11.91 -1.59 7.78
CA MET A 60 10.90 -2.20 6.92
C MET A 60 11.49 -3.04 5.79
N HIS A 61 10.89 -4.20 5.62
CA HIS A 61 11.05 -5.11 4.49
C HIS A 61 9.73 -5.21 3.72
N TRP A 62 9.74 -5.83 2.56
CA TRP A 62 8.51 -6.31 1.94
C TRP A 62 8.35 -7.81 2.18
N GLY A 63 7.37 -8.18 3.02
CA GLY A 63 6.85 -9.53 3.06
C GLY A 63 6.15 -9.88 1.74
N HIS A 64 5.96 -11.16 1.46
CA HIS A 64 5.35 -11.63 0.22
C HIS A 64 4.47 -12.83 0.48
N ALA A 65 3.29 -12.86 -0.13
CA ALA A 65 2.39 -14.01 -0.17
C ALA A 65 1.74 -14.14 -1.56
N VAL A 66 1.32 -15.34 -1.91
CA VAL A 66 0.64 -15.64 -3.18
C VAL A 66 -0.66 -16.40 -2.93
N SER A 67 -1.64 -16.21 -3.82
CA SER A 67 -2.95 -16.88 -3.76
C SER A 67 -3.53 -17.12 -5.15
N GLU A 68 -4.35 -18.15 -5.31
CA GLU A 68 -5.16 -18.38 -6.50
C GLU A 68 -6.53 -17.67 -6.44
N ASP A 69 -6.98 -17.30 -5.22
CA ASP A 69 -8.35 -16.85 -4.93
C ASP A 69 -8.44 -15.62 -4.01
N MET A 70 -7.31 -15.02 -3.59
CA MET A 70 -7.24 -13.88 -2.66
C MET A 70 -7.71 -14.20 -1.23
N ILE A 71 -8.03 -15.45 -0.92
CA ILE A 71 -8.50 -15.89 0.41
C ILE A 71 -7.48 -16.83 1.06
N HIS A 72 -7.02 -17.82 0.30
CA HIS A 72 -6.04 -18.78 0.77
C HIS A 72 -4.64 -18.34 0.32
N TRP A 73 -3.93 -17.72 1.24
CA TRP A 73 -2.61 -17.18 0.99
C TRP A 73 -1.50 -18.14 1.41
N LYS A 74 -0.47 -18.23 0.59
CA LYS A 74 0.76 -18.97 0.89
C LYS A 74 1.90 -17.97 1.07
N ASP A 75 2.52 -18.00 2.23
CA ASP A 75 3.69 -17.19 2.51
C ASP A 75 4.88 -17.57 1.63
N MET A 76 5.59 -16.55 1.17
CA MET A 76 6.77 -16.65 0.33
C MET A 76 7.98 -16.01 1.04
N PRO A 77 9.20 -16.24 0.58
CA PRO A 77 10.36 -15.51 1.08
C PRO A 77 10.18 -13.99 0.97
N VAL A 78 10.81 -13.25 1.88
CA VAL A 78 10.84 -11.78 1.86
C VAL A 78 11.31 -11.27 0.49
N ALA A 79 10.51 -10.42 -0.14
CA ALA A 79 10.77 -9.94 -1.49
C ALA A 79 11.84 -8.82 -1.52
N LEU A 80 11.73 -7.84 -0.61
CA LEU A 80 12.69 -6.73 -0.50
C LEU A 80 13.26 -6.64 0.92
N LYS A 81 14.56 -6.45 0.99
CA LYS A 81 15.31 -6.23 2.24
C LYS A 81 16.01 -4.88 2.17
N PRO A 82 16.14 -4.13 3.28
CA PRO A 82 16.91 -2.89 3.30
C PRO A 82 18.42 -3.22 3.36
N ASP A 83 19.03 -3.43 2.22
CA ASP A 83 20.42 -3.91 2.06
C ASP A 83 21.27 -3.01 1.15
N GLN A 84 20.74 -1.86 0.72
CA GLN A 84 21.46 -0.87 -0.08
C GLN A 84 21.66 0.43 0.73
N GLU A 85 22.67 1.22 0.41
CA GLU A 85 22.95 2.49 1.10
C GLU A 85 21.75 3.44 1.13
N TYR A 86 20.93 3.44 0.09
CA TYR A 86 19.76 4.30 -0.02
C TYR A 86 18.52 3.78 0.75
N ASP A 87 18.54 2.56 1.28
CA ASP A 87 17.43 1.99 2.07
C ASP A 87 17.88 1.32 3.39
N CYS A 88 19.16 1.31 3.70
CA CYS A 88 19.71 0.67 4.89
C CYS A 88 19.82 1.68 6.04
N HIS A 89 18.77 1.81 6.84
CA HIS A 89 18.76 2.60 8.07
C HIS A 89 17.94 1.89 9.15
N PRO A 90 18.32 1.95 10.43
CA PRO A 90 17.57 1.29 11.51
C PRO A 90 16.08 1.66 11.58
N GLU A 91 15.75 2.92 11.33
CA GLU A 91 14.37 3.45 11.33
C GLU A 91 13.83 3.67 9.90
N GLY A 92 14.46 3.08 8.91
CA GLY A 92 14.10 3.24 7.50
C GLY A 92 13.76 1.90 6.85
N GLY A 93 14.16 1.76 5.60
CA GLY A 93 14.00 0.53 4.87
C GLY A 93 13.27 0.65 3.55
N CYS A 94 12.71 -0.45 3.11
CA CYS A 94 11.85 -0.52 1.94
C CYS A 94 10.42 -0.19 2.35
N PHE A 95 10.03 1.10 2.22
CA PHE A 95 8.68 1.58 2.54
C PHE A 95 7.67 1.20 1.46
N SER A 96 6.42 1.59 1.67
CA SER A 96 5.28 1.20 0.84
C SER A 96 5.42 1.59 -0.63
N GLY A 97 4.66 0.90 -1.46
CA GLY A 97 4.68 1.10 -2.90
C GLY A 97 3.78 0.10 -3.64
N SER A 98 3.95 -0.04 -4.95
CA SER A 98 3.04 -0.75 -5.83
C SER A 98 3.75 -1.69 -6.80
N ALA A 99 2.98 -2.46 -7.58
CA ALA A 99 3.51 -3.32 -8.62
C ALA A 99 2.77 -3.12 -9.94
N VAL A 100 3.50 -3.26 -11.05
CA VAL A 100 2.95 -3.35 -12.40
C VAL A 100 3.69 -4.40 -13.22
N GLU A 101 3.01 -4.97 -14.20
CA GLU A 101 3.61 -5.85 -15.18
C GLU A 101 3.90 -5.08 -16.48
N LYS A 102 5.07 -5.31 -17.08
CA LYS A 102 5.41 -4.85 -18.41
C LYS A 102 6.26 -5.91 -19.12
N ASP A 103 5.79 -6.35 -20.29
CA ASP A 103 6.50 -7.27 -21.18
C ASP A 103 6.96 -8.58 -20.48
N GLY A 104 6.11 -9.14 -19.62
CA GLY A 104 6.38 -10.38 -18.88
C GLY A 104 7.28 -10.20 -17.65
N VAL A 105 7.65 -8.98 -17.31
CA VAL A 105 8.45 -8.63 -16.11
C VAL A 105 7.57 -7.92 -15.11
N LEU A 106 7.62 -8.37 -13.87
CA LEU A 106 6.99 -7.71 -12.72
C LEU A 106 7.92 -6.63 -12.18
N PHE A 107 7.43 -5.40 -12.08
CA PHE A 107 8.12 -4.25 -11.49
C PHE A 107 7.50 -3.94 -10.13
N LEU A 108 8.30 -3.88 -9.10
CA LEU A 108 7.94 -3.36 -7.79
C LEU A 108 8.50 -1.93 -7.67
N PHE A 109 7.63 -0.98 -7.38
CA PHE A 109 8.01 0.40 -7.05
C PHE A 109 7.86 0.59 -5.56
N TYR A 110 8.88 1.09 -4.88
CA TYR A 110 8.90 1.27 -3.44
C TYR A 110 9.63 2.54 -3.05
N THR A 111 9.34 3.06 -1.88
CA THR A 111 10.11 4.15 -1.30
C THR A 111 11.27 3.58 -0.51
N ALA A 112 12.47 3.95 -0.89
CA ALA A 112 13.67 3.70 -0.10
C ALA A 112 13.85 4.83 0.92
N THR A 113 13.97 4.48 2.19
CA THR A 113 14.16 5.42 3.28
C THR A 113 15.49 5.17 3.97
N THR A 114 16.31 6.21 4.03
CA THR A 114 17.59 6.22 4.71
C THR A 114 17.79 7.52 5.49
N GLN A 115 18.85 7.61 6.29
CA GLN A 115 19.23 8.83 6.99
C GLN A 115 20.66 9.20 6.63
N ILE A 116 20.87 10.46 6.24
CA ILE A 116 22.18 11.04 5.93
C ILE A 116 22.36 12.28 6.80
N ASP A 117 23.41 12.32 7.60
CA ASP A 117 23.71 13.44 8.51
C ASP A 117 22.53 13.83 9.44
N GLY A 118 21.76 12.84 9.89
CA GLY A 118 20.59 13.05 10.76
C GLY A 118 19.33 13.49 10.01
N VAL A 119 19.37 13.60 8.70
CA VAL A 119 18.22 13.97 7.86
C VAL A 119 17.66 12.73 7.17
N VAL A 120 16.37 12.49 7.29
CA VAL A 120 15.66 11.41 6.58
C VAL A 120 15.53 11.77 5.10
N HIS A 121 15.85 10.81 4.23
CA HIS A 121 15.70 10.90 2.78
C HIS A 121 14.79 9.79 2.31
N GLN A 122 13.76 10.17 1.54
CA GLN A 122 12.82 9.25 0.89
C GLN A 122 12.92 9.41 -0.62
N THR A 123 13.26 8.31 -1.29
CA THR A 123 13.50 8.26 -2.73
C THR A 123 12.70 7.11 -3.35
N GLN A 124 12.31 7.22 -4.63
CA GLN A 124 11.55 6.15 -5.26
C GLN A 124 12.47 5.20 -6.03
N CYS A 125 12.28 3.91 -5.79
CA CYS A 125 13.15 2.84 -6.27
C CYS A 125 12.34 1.75 -6.99
N ILE A 126 13.06 0.91 -7.77
CA ILE A 126 12.51 -0.20 -8.52
C ILE A 126 13.22 -1.50 -8.12
N ALA A 127 12.45 -2.59 -8.03
CA ALA A 127 12.95 -3.94 -8.12
C ALA A 127 12.16 -4.70 -9.18
N THR A 128 12.77 -5.70 -9.82
CA THR A 128 12.13 -6.46 -10.91
C THR A 128 12.18 -7.95 -10.67
N SER A 129 11.22 -8.66 -11.25
CA SER A 129 11.17 -10.12 -11.22
C SER A 129 10.64 -10.67 -12.55
N LYS A 130 11.24 -11.75 -13.02
CA LYS A 130 10.73 -12.50 -14.18
C LYS A 130 9.88 -13.69 -13.79
N ASP A 131 10.00 -14.16 -12.57
CA ASP A 131 9.29 -15.36 -12.08
C ASP A 131 8.19 -15.03 -11.04
N GLY A 132 8.19 -13.81 -10.49
CA GLY A 132 7.32 -13.37 -9.41
C GLY A 132 7.79 -13.83 -8.02
N MET A 133 8.94 -14.49 -7.94
CA MET A 133 9.44 -15.10 -6.70
C MET A 133 10.80 -14.55 -6.26
N THR A 134 11.66 -14.24 -7.24
CA THR A 134 12.99 -13.66 -7.01
C THR A 134 13.00 -12.23 -7.50
N PHE A 135 13.41 -11.30 -6.66
CA PHE A 135 13.40 -9.87 -6.94
C PHE A 135 14.79 -9.28 -6.91
N GLU A 136 15.14 -8.51 -7.93
CA GLU A 136 16.41 -7.83 -8.08
C GLU A 136 16.21 -6.32 -8.08
N LYS A 137 16.87 -5.60 -7.18
CA LYS A 137 16.86 -4.14 -7.14
C LYS A 137 17.54 -3.56 -8.38
N TYR A 138 16.96 -2.53 -8.97
CA TYR A 138 17.53 -1.88 -10.14
C TYR A 138 18.89 -1.26 -9.82
N PRO A 139 19.95 -1.55 -10.60
CA PRO A 139 21.30 -1.10 -10.27
C PRO A 139 21.49 0.42 -10.25
N ASN A 140 20.63 1.16 -10.97
CA ASN A 140 20.70 2.62 -11.03
C ASN A 140 19.62 3.30 -10.15
N ASN A 141 19.12 2.61 -9.12
CA ASN A 141 18.27 3.23 -8.12
C ASN A 141 18.99 4.38 -7.39
N PRO A 142 18.25 5.38 -6.90
CA PRO A 142 16.81 5.60 -7.09
C PRO A 142 16.45 6.21 -8.44
N VAL A 143 15.22 5.91 -8.92
CA VAL A 143 14.67 6.46 -10.18
C VAL A 143 14.04 7.85 -10.00
N ILE A 144 13.61 8.20 -8.78
CA ILE A 144 13.29 9.56 -8.37
C ILE A 144 14.11 9.83 -7.09
N LYS A 145 15.11 10.71 -7.23
CA LYS A 145 16.12 10.95 -6.19
C LYS A 145 15.69 11.96 -5.14
N GLU A 146 14.83 12.89 -5.52
CA GLU A 146 14.44 14.03 -4.67
C GLU A 146 12.95 14.34 -4.87
N PRO A 147 12.27 14.87 -3.84
CA PRO A 147 10.93 15.40 -3.99
C PRO A 147 10.92 16.63 -4.91
N PRO A 148 9.74 17.07 -5.39
CA PRO A 148 9.64 18.31 -6.14
C PRO A 148 10.14 19.51 -5.34
N GLN A 149 10.59 20.54 -6.05
CA GLN A 149 11.11 21.77 -5.43
C GLN A 149 10.07 22.38 -4.45
N GLY A 150 10.50 22.67 -3.22
CA GLY A 150 9.67 23.23 -2.16
C GLY A 150 8.96 22.21 -1.27
N PHE A 151 9.10 20.94 -1.57
CA PHE A 151 8.62 19.87 -0.71
C PHE A 151 9.65 19.51 0.38
N SER A 152 9.18 18.91 1.45
CA SER A 152 10.04 18.27 2.45
C SER A 152 10.52 16.90 1.97
N ASN A 153 11.36 16.24 2.77
CA ASN A 153 11.80 14.87 2.50
C ASN A 153 10.73 13.80 2.82
N ASP A 154 9.57 14.20 3.32
CA ASP A 154 8.40 13.32 3.41
C ASP A 154 7.79 13.14 2.01
N PHE A 155 8.26 12.10 1.30
CA PHE A 155 7.96 11.86 -0.11
C PHE A 155 7.94 10.36 -0.39
N ARG A 156 6.77 9.70 -0.35
CA ARG A 156 6.65 8.25 -0.31
C ARG A 156 5.41 7.65 -0.95
N ASP A 157 5.42 6.31 -1.01
CA ASP A 157 4.30 5.44 -1.40
C ASP A 157 3.93 5.56 -2.89
N PRO A 158 4.85 5.20 -3.82
CA PRO A 158 4.62 5.33 -5.26
C PRO A 158 3.56 4.32 -5.73
N LYS A 159 2.51 4.81 -6.38
CA LYS A 159 1.53 4.00 -7.10
C LYS A 159 1.62 4.22 -8.59
N VAL A 160 1.98 3.16 -9.31
CA VAL A 160 2.16 3.20 -10.77
C VAL A 160 0.96 2.58 -11.48
N PHE A 161 0.54 3.21 -12.57
CA PHE A 161 -0.52 2.72 -13.46
C PHE A 161 -0.25 3.13 -14.92
N LYS A 162 -0.94 2.49 -15.85
CA LYS A 162 -0.83 2.81 -17.29
C LYS A 162 -2.10 3.46 -17.79
N HIS A 163 -1.98 4.54 -18.55
CA HIS A 163 -3.08 5.21 -19.23
C HIS A 163 -2.65 5.74 -20.58
N ASN A 164 -3.45 5.50 -21.63
CA ASN A 164 -3.20 5.98 -23.00
C ASN A 164 -1.76 5.73 -23.51
N GLY A 165 -1.22 4.55 -23.22
CA GLY A 165 0.11 4.13 -23.68
C GLY A 165 1.28 4.63 -22.84
N LYS A 166 1.06 5.56 -21.91
CA LYS A 166 2.06 6.10 -20.98
C LYS A 166 1.91 5.50 -19.58
N TRP A 167 2.98 5.56 -18.82
CA TRP A 167 3.00 5.21 -17.41
C TRP A 167 2.88 6.47 -16.56
N TYR A 168 2.09 6.38 -15.52
CA TYR A 168 1.92 7.43 -14.51
C TYR A 168 2.24 6.88 -13.14
N MET A 169 2.72 7.75 -12.26
CA MET A 169 2.97 7.44 -10.86
C MET A 169 2.40 8.55 -10.00
N VAL A 170 1.56 8.21 -9.04
CA VAL A 170 1.23 9.12 -7.95
C VAL A 170 2.09 8.80 -6.75
N VAL A 171 2.58 9.84 -6.06
CA VAL A 171 3.45 9.75 -4.88
C VAL A 171 2.94 10.72 -3.83
N GLY A 172 2.86 10.29 -2.58
CA GLY A 172 2.56 11.17 -1.47
C GLY A 172 3.71 12.14 -1.17
N GLY A 173 3.38 13.36 -0.83
CA GLY A 173 4.35 14.40 -0.52
C GLY A 173 3.80 15.39 0.50
N CYS A 174 4.70 16.23 1.02
CA CYS A 174 4.39 17.22 2.03
C CYS A 174 5.19 18.51 1.81
N ILE A 175 4.53 19.64 2.00
CA ILE A 175 5.20 20.94 2.17
C ILE A 175 5.21 21.23 3.67
N GLY A 176 6.38 21.52 4.27
CA GLY A 176 6.52 21.59 5.72
C GLY A 176 6.75 20.23 6.37
N SER A 177 6.38 20.05 7.62
CA SER A 177 6.57 18.82 8.39
C SER A 177 5.34 17.91 8.34
N ALA A 178 5.50 16.68 7.87
CA ALA A 178 4.41 15.71 7.89
C ALA A 178 3.83 15.46 9.30
N THR A 179 4.66 15.56 10.32
CA THR A 179 4.27 15.28 11.71
C THR A 179 3.55 16.45 12.38
N PHE A 180 3.84 17.71 11.99
CA PHE A 180 3.38 18.88 12.71
C PHE A 180 2.47 19.80 11.91
N ASP A 181 3.02 20.54 10.96
CA ASP A 181 2.40 21.69 10.29
C ASP A 181 2.39 21.56 8.77
N GLY A 182 2.58 20.36 8.28
CA GLY A 182 2.67 20.08 6.86
C GLY A 182 1.37 20.30 6.11
N ASP A 183 1.50 20.42 4.81
CA ASP A 183 0.40 20.53 3.88
C ASP A 183 0.54 19.42 2.81
N GLY A 184 -0.26 18.36 2.97
CA GLY A 184 -0.16 17.13 2.19
C GLY A 184 -0.45 17.35 0.70
N ARG A 185 0.28 16.63 -0.15
CA ARG A 185 0.17 16.64 -1.61
C ARG A 185 0.17 15.23 -2.16
N ILE A 186 -0.51 15.03 -3.28
CA ILE A 186 -0.32 13.87 -4.15
C ILE A 186 0.29 14.37 -5.45
N CYS A 187 1.57 14.00 -5.68
CA CYS A 187 2.33 14.34 -6.86
C CYS A 187 2.01 13.40 -8.02
N LEU A 188 1.99 13.89 -9.26
CA LEU A 188 1.89 13.09 -10.48
C LEU A 188 3.21 13.13 -11.25
N TYR A 189 3.67 11.97 -11.67
CA TYR A 189 4.79 11.78 -12.59
C TYR A 189 4.34 11.01 -13.83
N GLU A 190 5.03 11.23 -14.95
CA GLU A 190 4.82 10.56 -16.23
C GLU A 190 6.12 9.90 -16.70
N SER A 191 6.02 8.72 -17.31
CA SER A 191 7.15 7.98 -17.90
C SER A 191 6.72 7.21 -19.14
N ASP A 192 7.64 7.06 -20.10
CA ASP A 192 7.47 6.18 -21.26
C ASP A 192 8.03 4.77 -21.03
N ASP A 193 8.93 4.60 -20.05
CA ASP A 193 9.75 3.39 -19.90
C ASP A 193 9.75 2.74 -18.52
N LEU A 194 9.17 3.38 -17.48
CA LEU A 194 9.18 3.04 -16.06
C LEU A 194 10.45 3.43 -15.30
N TYR A 195 11.49 3.90 -16.00
CA TYR A 195 12.78 4.23 -15.36
C TYR A 195 13.01 5.74 -15.28
N ASN A 196 12.56 6.48 -16.29
CA ASN A 196 12.73 7.93 -16.40
C ASN A 196 11.40 8.63 -16.12
N TRP A 197 11.32 9.36 -15.02
CA TRP A 197 10.10 9.99 -14.53
C TRP A 197 10.15 11.51 -14.61
N LYS A 198 9.10 12.11 -15.14
CA LYS A 198 8.94 13.56 -15.24
C LYS A 198 7.80 14.01 -14.34
N TYR A 199 8.09 14.91 -13.40
CA TYR A 199 7.08 15.57 -12.59
C TYR A 199 6.12 16.40 -13.45
N LYS A 200 4.81 16.22 -13.24
CA LYS A 200 3.74 16.90 -13.97
C LYS A 200 3.05 17.99 -13.14
N GLY A 201 2.94 17.79 -11.84
CA GLY A 201 2.20 18.65 -10.92
C GLY A 201 1.57 17.86 -9.78
N ASN A 202 0.64 18.47 -9.07
CA ASN A 202 -0.12 17.83 -7.99
C ASN A 202 -1.52 17.46 -8.46
N VAL A 203 -1.95 16.24 -8.15
CA VAL A 203 -3.32 15.75 -8.39
C VAL A 203 -4.25 16.20 -7.26
N LEU A 204 -3.74 16.19 -6.03
CA LEU A 204 -4.50 16.57 -4.84
C LEU A 204 -3.63 17.42 -3.91
N GLU A 205 -4.24 18.43 -3.35
CA GLU A 205 -3.64 19.34 -2.37
C GLU A 205 -4.53 19.46 -1.15
N SER A 206 -3.93 19.30 0.05
CA SER A 206 -4.66 19.41 1.31
C SER A 206 -5.19 20.81 1.57
N ASN A 207 -4.37 21.82 1.29
CA ASN A 207 -4.68 23.22 1.62
C ASN A 207 -5.12 23.37 3.07
N GLY A 208 -4.45 22.64 3.99
CA GLY A 208 -4.71 22.62 5.42
C GLY A 208 -6.02 21.94 5.84
N LYS A 209 -6.71 21.22 4.95
CA LYS A 209 -8.05 20.63 5.22
C LYS A 209 -8.03 19.09 5.30
N LEU A 210 -7.12 18.45 4.58
CA LEU A 210 -7.12 16.99 4.43
C LEU A 210 -6.00 16.28 5.20
N GLY A 211 -5.12 17.03 5.86
CA GLY A 211 -4.01 16.47 6.62
C GLY A 211 -2.65 16.96 6.16
N THR A 212 -1.62 16.59 6.89
CA THR A 212 -0.25 17.11 6.74
C THR A 212 0.58 16.35 5.72
N MET A 213 0.26 15.08 5.48
CA MET A 213 0.90 14.18 4.51
C MET A 213 -0.15 13.27 3.91
N MET A 214 -0.10 13.05 2.60
CA MET A 214 -0.99 12.12 1.89
C MET A 214 -0.31 10.77 1.69
N GLU A 215 -0.40 9.88 2.69
CA GLU A 215 0.20 8.54 2.60
C GLU A 215 -0.60 7.60 1.70
N CYS A 216 0.09 6.62 1.13
CA CYS A 216 -0.47 5.54 0.33
C CYS A 216 -1.46 6.01 -0.74
N PRO A 217 -1.10 7.00 -1.59
CA PRO A 217 -1.98 7.43 -2.65
C PRO A 217 -2.21 6.30 -3.65
N ASP A 218 -3.43 6.22 -4.17
CA ASP A 218 -3.78 5.35 -5.29
C ASP A 218 -4.62 6.13 -6.29
N MET A 219 -4.52 5.76 -7.56
CA MET A 219 -5.28 6.41 -8.64
C MET A 219 -5.68 5.40 -9.70
N PHE A 220 -6.97 5.32 -10.01
CA PHE A 220 -7.52 4.36 -10.97
C PHE A 220 -8.83 4.85 -11.59
N GLU A 221 -9.16 4.28 -12.74
CA GLU A 221 -10.40 4.61 -13.45
C GLU A 221 -11.53 3.64 -13.09
N LEU A 222 -12.73 4.17 -12.86
CA LEU A 222 -13.99 3.44 -12.71
C LEU A 222 -15.10 4.16 -13.49
N ASN A 223 -15.72 3.46 -14.46
CA ASN A 223 -16.87 3.95 -15.21
C ASN A 223 -16.65 5.34 -15.84
N GLY A 224 -15.45 5.60 -16.39
CA GLY A 224 -15.09 6.88 -17.02
C GLY A 224 -14.79 8.01 -16.04
N LYS A 225 -14.71 7.72 -14.73
CA LYS A 225 -14.24 8.63 -13.69
C LYS A 225 -12.92 8.18 -13.11
N TRP A 226 -12.12 9.12 -12.70
CA TRP A 226 -10.88 8.86 -11.97
C TRP A 226 -11.17 8.89 -10.48
N VAL A 227 -10.70 7.86 -9.80
CA VAL A 227 -10.76 7.76 -8.34
C VAL A 227 -9.34 7.93 -7.81
N VAL A 228 -9.19 8.84 -6.86
CA VAL A 228 -7.95 9.04 -6.09
C VAL A 228 -8.24 8.66 -4.66
N THR A 229 -7.42 7.81 -4.06
CA THR A 229 -7.52 7.45 -2.63
C THR A 229 -6.23 7.79 -1.92
N CYS A 230 -6.29 8.05 -0.63
CA CYS A 230 -5.13 8.25 0.24
C CYS A 230 -5.48 8.06 1.71
N SER A 231 -4.45 7.93 2.54
CA SER A 231 -4.55 7.86 4.00
C SER A 231 -3.80 9.05 4.60
N PRO A 232 -4.46 10.20 4.79
CA PRO A 232 -3.77 11.40 5.22
C PRO A 232 -3.41 11.35 6.71
N MET A 233 -2.17 11.72 7.02
CA MET A 233 -1.74 11.95 8.40
C MET A 233 -2.41 13.20 8.98
N ASN A 234 -2.71 13.17 10.26
CA ASN A 234 -3.30 14.30 10.99
C ASN A 234 -4.58 14.86 10.35
N HIS A 235 -5.40 13.99 9.74
CA HIS A 235 -6.70 14.39 9.22
C HIS A 235 -7.61 14.83 10.39
N PRO A 236 -8.42 15.90 10.24
CA PRO A 236 -9.30 16.40 11.31
C PRO A 236 -10.25 15.35 11.88
N ASP A 237 -10.73 14.40 11.06
CA ASP A 237 -11.64 13.32 11.47
C ASP A 237 -10.90 12.03 11.87
N TYR A 238 -9.63 12.12 12.22
CA TYR A 238 -8.74 11.01 12.62
C TYR A 238 -8.62 9.84 11.62
N ASN A 239 -7.39 9.68 11.10
CA ASN A 239 -6.82 8.43 10.57
C ASN A 239 -7.72 7.64 9.61
N LYS A 240 -8.46 8.33 8.79
CA LYS A 240 -9.36 7.74 7.81
C LYS A 240 -8.73 7.79 6.44
N SER A 241 -8.86 6.69 5.71
CA SER A 241 -8.61 6.72 4.28
C SER A 241 -9.74 7.44 3.55
N LEU A 242 -9.37 8.30 2.63
CA LEU A 242 -10.28 9.13 1.84
C LEU A 242 -10.34 8.62 0.40
N TYR A 243 -11.45 8.90 -0.27
CA TYR A 243 -11.55 8.82 -1.71
C TYR A 243 -12.06 10.14 -2.31
N CYS A 244 -11.56 10.47 -3.49
CA CYS A 244 -12.06 11.52 -4.35
C CYS A 244 -12.46 10.89 -5.69
N VAL A 245 -13.58 11.30 -6.26
CA VAL A 245 -14.03 10.89 -7.60
C VAL A 245 -14.15 12.12 -8.46
N GLY A 246 -13.67 12.07 -9.69
CA GLY A 246 -13.71 13.23 -10.57
C GLY A 246 -13.20 12.94 -11.98
N THR A 247 -12.76 13.98 -12.64
CA THR A 247 -12.18 13.95 -14.00
C THR A 247 -10.72 14.38 -13.96
N MET A 248 -9.88 13.76 -14.79
CA MET A 248 -8.45 14.04 -14.86
C MET A 248 -8.05 14.48 -16.27
N ASP A 249 -7.45 15.66 -16.36
CA ASP A 249 -6.69 16.12 -17.51
C ASP A 249 -5.20 15.84 -17.27
N PHE A 250 -4.69 14.77 -17.88
CA PHE A 250 -3.29 14.36 -17.76
C PHE A 250 -2.31 15.28 -18.47
N GLU A 251 -2.74 16.02 -19.48
CA GLU A 251 -1.88 16.95 -20.20
C GLU A 251 -1.52 18.15 -19.32
N ASN A 252 -2.51 18.75 -18.69
CA ASN A 252 -2.37 19.92 -17.83
C ASN A 252 -2.20 19.58 -16.35
N CYS A 253 -2.28 18.29 -15.96
CA CYS A 253 -2.27 17.82 -14.57
C CYS A 253 -3.38 18.49 -13.73
N ILE A 254 -4.62 18.48 -14.23
CA ILE A 254 -5.77 19.06 -13.54
C ILE A 254 -6.73 17.94 -13.14
N TYR A 255 -6.90 17.72 -11.85
CA TYR A 255 -7.92 16.82 -11.30
C TYR A 255 -9.08 17.62 -10.72
N THR A 256 -10.26 17.47 -11.33
CA THR A 256 -11.47 18.14 -10.88
C THR A 256 -12.29 17.18 -10.04
N ILE A 257 -12.37 17.46 -8.73
CA ILE A 257 -13.11 16.63 -7.77
C ILE A 257 -14.61 16.91 -7.89
N GLU A 258 -15.41 15.87 -8.08
CA GLU A 258 -16.87 15.92 -8.12
C GLU A 258 -17.49 15.34 -6.83
N LYS A 259 -16.80 14.38 -6.20
CA LYS A 259 -17.23 13.73 -4.96
C LYS A 259 -16.01 13.42 -4.09
N MET A 260 -16.20 13.50 -2.78
CA MET A 260 -15.24 13.08 -1.77
C MET A 260 -15.94 12.39 -0.61
N GLY A 261 -15.31 11.40 -0.02
CA GLY A 261 -15.83 10.69 1.14
C GLY A 261 -14.78 9.83 1.85
N ASN A 262 -15.19 9.27 2.98
CA ASN A 262 -14.39 8.28 3.70
C ASN A 262 -14.53 6.92 3.05
N MET A 263 -13.43 6.17 2.95
CA MET A 263 -13.44 4.85 2.34
C MET A 263 -14.10 3.79 3.23
N ASP A 264 -14.06 3.97 4.54
CA ASP A 264 -14.64 3.03 5.49
C ASP A 264 -15.29 3.79 6.65
N VAL A 265 -16.34 3.22 7.23
CA VAL A 265 -17.07 3.80 8.39
C VAL A 265 -16.62 3.18 9.72
N GLY A 266 -15.82 2.13 9.69
CA GLY A 266 -15.18 1.54 10.86
C GLY A 266 -14.07 2.42 11.41
N PHE A 267 -13.46 2.00 12.49
CA PHE A 267 -12.38 2.73 13.15
C PHE A 267 -10.98 2.27 12.72
N ASP A 268 -10.89 1.24 11.88
CA ASP A 268 -9.61 0.59 11.55
C ASP A 268 -9.57 0.17 10.07
N TYR A 269 -9.20 1.10 9.20
CA TYR A 269 -9.04 0.88 7.77
C TYR A 269 -8.05 1.90 7.20
N TYR A 270 -6.79 1.50 7.02
CA TYR A 270 -5.70 2.41 6.64
C TYR A 270 -4.87 1.87 5.48
N ALA A 271 -4.20 2.76 4.73
CA ALA A 271 -3.31 2.45 3.63
C ALA A 271 -3.92 1.49 2.56
N PRO A 272 -5.18 1.68 2.11
CA PRO A 272 -5.77 0.82 1.11
C PRO A 272 -5.00 0.92 -0.20
N GLN A 273 -4.77 -0.23 -0.83
CA GLN A 273 -4.23 -0.31 -2.18
C GLN A 273 -5.15 -1.09 -3.09
N SER A 274 -5.28 -0.62 -4.34
CA SER A 274 -6.08 -1.27 -5.35
C SER A 274 -5.24 -2.01 -6.39
N PHE A 275 -5.85 -3.00 -7.00
CA PHE A 275 -5.32 -3.68 -8.18
C PHE A 275 -6.48 -4.19 -9.06
N THR A 276 -6.16 -4.67 -10.24
CA THR A 276 -7.14 -5.31 -11.13
C THR A 276 -7.01 -6.82 -10.98
N ASP A 277 -8.13 -7.50 -10.66
CA ASP A 277 -8.16 -8.95 -10.57
C ASP A 277 -8.13 -9.61 -11.96
N LYS A 278 -8.07 -10.95 -12.00
CA LYS A 278 -8.07 -11.75 -13.26
C LYS A 278 -9.32 -11.57 -14.11
N GLU A 279 -10.40 -11.06 -13.54
CA GLU A 279 -11.68 -10.82 -14.21
C GLU A 279 -11.84 -9.36 -14.67
N GLY A 280 -10.85 -8.49 -14.39
CA GLY A 280 -10.89 -7.07 -14.73
C GLY A 280 -11.59 -6.19 -13.69
N ASN A 281 -11.96 -6.73 -12.54
CA ASN A 281 -12.54 -5.94 -11.47
C ASN A 281 -11.45 -5.18 -10.70
N ARG A 282 -11.77 -3.98 -10.24
CA ARG A 282 -10.92 -3.26 -9.29
C ARG A 282 -11.18 -3.77 -7.88
N VAL A 283 -10.13 -4.19 -7.19
CA VAL A 283 -10.16 -4.74 -5.84
C VAL A 283 -9.27 -3.91 -4.93
N LEU A 284 -9.71 -3.68 -3.69
CA LEU A 284 -8.97 -2.99 -2.64
C LEU A 284 -8.72 -3.91 -1.45
N ILE A 285 -7.54 -3.77 -0.86
CA ILE A 285 -7.16 -4.36 0.43
C ILE A 285 -6.54 -3.25 1.27
N ALA A 286 -6.82 -3.20 2.56
CA ALA A 286 -6.30 -2.22 3.50
C ALA A 286 -5.71 -2.88 4.74
N TRP A 287 -4.85 -2.15 5.44
CA TRP A 287 -4.34 -2.55 6.74
C TRP A 287 -5.37 -2.30 7.84
N GLN A 288 -5.49 -3.25 8.73
CA GLN A 288 -6.27 -3.17 9.97
C GLN A 288 -5.31 -3.40 11.14
N ASN A 289 -5.51 -2.71 12.23
CA ASN A 289 -4.66 -2.64 13.41
C ASN A 289 -3.90 -1.30 13.54
N GLY A 290 -4.39 -0.30 12.86
CA GLY A 290 -4.03 1.12 12.91
C GLY A 290 -2.75 1.54 13.63
N TRP A 291 -2.46 2.81 13.63
CA TRP A 291 -1.33 3.39 14.34
C TRP A 291 -1.62 3.62 15.84
N LEU A 292 -1.19 4.74 16.39
CA LEU A 292 -1.29 5.06 17.82
C LEU A 292 -2.72 5.16 18.36
N TRP A 293 -3.72 5.29 17.49
CA TRP A 293 -5.14 5.25 17.91
C TRP A 293 -5.63 3.85 18.29
N MET A 294 -4.88 2.82 17.91
CA MET A 294 -5.13 1.45 18.33
C MET A 294 -4.08 1.04 19.37
N PRO A 295 -4.47 0.67 20.57
CA PRO A 295 -3.52 0.44 21.67
C PRO A 295 -2.54 -0.71 21.43
N TRP A 296 -2.81 -1.60 20.49
CA TRP A 296 -1.94 -2.73 20.12
C TRP A 296 -0.94 -2.44 18.99
N CYS A 297 -0.83 -1.21 18.53
CA CYS A 297 0.19 -0.83 17.56
C CYS A 297 1.62 -0.85 18.14
N ILE A 298 1.76 -0.86 19.46
CA ILE A 298 3.01 -0.91 20.18
C ILE A 298 3.13 -2.28 20.86
N GLU A 299 3.91 -3.18 20.37
CA GLU A 299 4.30 -4.51 20.94
C GLU A 299 3.50 -4.90 22.22
N TRP A 300 2.18 -4.85 22.11
CA TRP A 300 1.23 -5.00 23.19
C TRP A 300 -0.01 -5.79 22.73
N GLY A 301 -0.66 -6.47 23.66
CA GLY A 301 -1.89 -7.20 23.40
C GLY A 301 -1.68 -8.69 23.11
N PRO A 302 -2.77 -9.43 22.91
CA PRO A 302 -2.73 -10.89 22.85
C PRO A 302 -2.01 -11.44 21.61
N THR A 303 -2.03 -10.72 20.48
CA THR A 303 -1.36 -11.16 19.26
C THR A 303 0.16 -11.02 19.38
N SER A 304 0.65 -9.99 20.07
CA SER A 304 2.09 -9.85 20.38
C SER A 304 2.60 -11.00 21.24
N LEU A 305 1.77 -11.53 22.17
CA LEU A 305 2.12 -12.73 22.95
C LEU A 305 2.22 -14.00 22.08
N GLU A 306 1.54 -14.01 20.94
CA GLU A 306 1.65 -15.05 19.91
C GLU A 306 2.68 -14.72 18.85
N ASN A 307 3.49 -13.65 19.05
CA ASN A 307 4.57 -13.20 18.19
C ASN A 307 4.11 -12.74 16.79
N TRP A 308 2.96 -12.06 16.69
CA TRP A 308 2.52 -11.41 15.45
C TRP A 308 1.69 -10.15 15.73
N SER A 309 1.64 -9.23 14.78
CA SER A 309 0.84 -8.00 14.85
C SER A 309 0.45 -7.51 13.47
N GLY A 310 -0.77 -7.01 13.33
CA GLY A 310 -1.35 -6.50 12.10
C GLY A 310 -2.12 -7.56 11.30
N CYS A 311 -3.11 -7.11 10.57
CA CYS A 311 -3.83 -7.94 9.59
C CYS A 311 -4.33 -7.07 8.43
N LEU A 312 -4.73 -7.70 7.35
CA LEU A 312 -5.35 -7.02 6.22
C LEU A 312 -6.86 -7.25 6.21
N SER A 313 -7.60 -6.29 5.68
CA SER A 313 -9.02 -6.45 5.42
C SER A 313 -9.28 -7.59 4.44
N VAL A 314 -10.47 -8.14 4.43
CA VAL A 314 -10.89 -8.99 3.29
C VAL A 314 -10.82 -8.16 2.00
N PRO A 315 -10.44 -8.77 0.87
CA PRO A 315 -10.44 -8.10 -0.42
C PRO A 315 -11.84 -7.61 -0.77
N ARG A 316 -11.94 -6.35 -1.22
CA ARG A 316 -13.22 -5.71 -1.55
C ARG A 316 -13.21 -5.25 -3.00
N LYS A 317 -14.18 -5.71 -3.77
CA LYS A 317 -14.49 -5.16 -5.09
C LYS A 317 -15.06 -3.76 -4.94
N VAL A 318 -14.60 -2.82 -5.77
CA VAL A 318 -15.05 -1.43 -5.74
C VAL A 318 -15.83 -1.06 -6.99
N GLN A 319 -16.86 -0.24 -6.83
CA GLN A 319 -17.72 0.27 -7.88
C GLN A 319 -18.16 1.71 -7.53
N LEU A 320 -18.59 2.46 -8.52
CA LEU A 320 -19.26 3.74 -8.29
C LEU A 320 -20.77 3.54 -8.47
N ASP A 321 -21.54 4.08 -7.54
CA ASP A 321 -22.98 4.22 -7.71
C ASP A 321 -23.34 5.39 -8.66
N ARG A 322 -24.64 5.66 -8.85
CA ARG A 322 -25.13 6.73 -9.74
C ARG A 322 -24.79 8.13 -9.24
N GLU A 323 -24.47 8.29 -7.96
CA GLU A 323 -24.11 9.55 -7.32
C GLU A 323 -22.59 9.67 -7.11
N TYR A 324 -21.81 8.78 -7.72
CA TYR A 324 -20.36 8.68 -7.58
C TYR A 324 -19.86 8.35 -6.16
N ASN A 325 -20.70 7.74 -5.32
CA ASN A 325 -20.20 7.17 -4.08
C ASN A 325 -19.38 5.91 -4.38
N LEU A 326 -18.24 5.76 -3.70
CA LEU A 326 -17.44 4.56 -3.78
C LEU A 326 -18.10 3.45 -2.93
N CYS A 327 -18.64 2.46 -3.60
CA CYS A 327 -19.27 1.30 -2.99
C CYS A 327 -18.31 0.13 -2.98
N MET A 328 -18.25 -0.59 -1.85
CA MET A 328 -17.38 -1.75 -1.66
C MET A 328 -18.19 -2.97 -1.26
N SER A 329 -17.87 -4.11 -1.86
CA SER A 329 -18.40 -5.41 -1.46
C SER A 329 -17.25 -6.42 -1.36
N PRO A 330 -17.32 -7.43 -0.48
CA PRO A 330 -16.36 -8.51 -0.49
C PRO A 330 -16.23 -9.14 -1.89
N VAL A 331 -15.04 -9.60 -2.26
CA VAL A 331 -14.89 -10.39 -3.49
C VAL A 331 -15.69 -11.68 -3.37
N LYS A 332 -16.13 -12.24 -4.51
CA LYS A 332 -16.98 -13.44 -4.52
C LYS A 332 -16.34 -14.65 -3.84
N ASP A 333 -15.03 -14.77 -3.91
CA ASP A 333 -14.30 -15.88 -3.31
C ASP A 333 -14.42 -15.93 -1.76
N VAL A 334 -14.84 -14.84 -1.10
CA VAL A 334 -15.22 -14.85 0.32
C VAL A 334 -16.38 -15.80 0.60
N ASP A 335 -17.25 -16.08 -0.37
CA ASP A 335 -18.37 -17.02 -0.21
C ASP A 335 -17.90 -18.44 0.14
N TYR A 336 -16.66 -18.84 -0.23
CA TYR A 336 -16.06 -20.12 0.19
C TYR A 336 -15.85 -20.25 1.70
N LEU A 337 -15.81 -19.12 2.41
CA LEU A 337 -15.68 -19.09 3.89
C LEU A 337 -17.03 -19.25 4.60
N ILE A 338 -18.14 -19.16 3.87
CA ILE A 338 -19.50 -19.23 4.42
C ILE A 338 -19.95 -20.69 4.48
N SER A 339 -19.92 -21.27 5.69
CA SER A 339 -20.41 -22.65 5.91
C SER A 339 -21.91 -22.72 6.19
N GLN A 340 -22.49 -21.65 6.73
CA GLN A 340 -23.92 -21.52 7.03
C GLN A 340 -24.36 -20.07 6.88
N HIS A 341 -25.55 -19.83 6.36
CA HIS A 341 -26.20 -18.52 6.40
C HIS A 341 -27.64 -18.62 6.90
N VAL A 342 -28.11 -17.57 7.54
CA VAL A 342 -29.50 -17.42 7.97
C VAL A 342 -30.04 -16.15 7.31
N THR A 343 -31.14 -16.27 6.59
CA THR A 343 -31.83 -15.13 6.00
C THR A 343 -33.03 -14.77 6.89
N TYR A 344 -33.08 -13.53 7.32
CA TYR A 344 -34.23 -12.95 7.97
C TYR A 344 -35.02 -12.18 6.91
N THR A 345 -36.29 -12.51 6.75
CA THR A 345 -37.23 -11.72 5.91
C THR A 345 -38.15 -10.98 6.86
N ASP A 346 -38.31 -9.67 6.69
CA ASP A 346 -39.29 -8.84 7.39
C ASP A 346 -40.71 -9.20 6.99
#